data_2039b348cf0dda79bed065e43b4b45f0
#
_entry.id   2039b348cf0dda79bed065e43b4b45f0
#
_cell.length_a   1.000
_cell.length_b   1.000
_cell.length_c   1.000
_cell.angle_alpha   90.00
_cell.angle_beta   90.00
_cell.angle_gamma   90.00
#
_symmetry.space_group_name_H-M   'P 1'
#
loop_
_entity.id
_entity.type
_entity.pdbx_description
1 polymer ?
#
loop_
_entity_poly.entity_id
_entity_poly.type
_entity_poly.pdbx_seq_one_letter_code
_entity_poly.pdbx_strand_id
1 'polypeptide(L)'
;MVCIPFWICIFAGVAIDARERRFLNGLAGACAVTALAGVWLDLGLNTALDHAGLAVIVYLALVLTESLWRRLRHAPGIGMGDVKALFALCTLDPLGGIVAFAVALLVLALSCLFTKSRSLPLLPFLVPIFAIIECVGSTV
;
A
#
# COMPACT_ATOMS: atom_id res chain seq x y z
N MET A 1 11.39 -0.50 -14.59
CA MET A 1 10.77 0.59 -15.44
C MET A 1 9.63 1.23 -14.66
N VAL A 2 9.53 2.55 -14.65
CA VAL A 2 8.50 3.22 -13.85
C VAL A 2 7.14 3.07 -14.54
N CYS A 3 6.23 2.32 -13.95
CA CYS A 3 4.85 2.17 -14.46
C CYS A 3 4.09 3.50 -14.25
N ILE A 4 4.25 4.46 -15.17
CA ILE A 4 3.66 5.80 -15.07
C ILE A 4 2.15 5.77 -14.75
N PRO A 5 1.32 4.92 -15.40
CA PRO A 5 -0.11 4.85 -15.07
C PRO A 5 -0.38 4.48 -13.61
N PHE A 6 0.42 3.55 -13.06
CA PHE A 6 0.31 3.18 -11.66
C PHE A 6 0.56 4.36 -10.73
N TRP A 7 1.65 5.11 -10.97
CA TRP A 7 2.00 6.26 -10.15
C TRP A 7 0.96 7.38 -10.20
N ILE A 8 0.37 7.63 -11.37
CA ILE A 8 -0.74 8.59 -11.49
C ILE A 8 -1.94 8.14 -10.66
N CYS A 9 -2.33 6.86 -10.75
CA CYS A 9 -3.45 6.32 -9.99
C CYS A 9 -3.20 6.36 -8.47
N ILE A 10 -2.02 5.97 -8.00
CA ILE A 10 -1.73 5.93 -6.57
C ILE A 10 -1.63 7.34 -5.97
N PHE A 11 -1.01 8.31 -6.66
CA PHE A 11 -0.97 9.70 -6.19
C PHE A 11 -2.36 10.35 -6.17
N ALA A 12 -3.21 10.07 -7.15
CA ALA A 12 -4.61 10.48 -7.11
C ALA A 12 -5.32 9.89 -5.90
N GLY A 13 -5.04 8.61 -5.57
CA GLY A 13 -5.56 7.94 -4.38
C GLY A 13 -5.14 8.62 -3.08
N VAL A 14 -3.86 8.97 -2.96
CA VAL A 14 -3.34 9.71 -1.79
C VAL A 14 -4.03 11.07 -1.64
N ALA A 15 -4.22 11.81 -2.74
CA ALA A 15 -4.87 13.11 -2.72
C ALA A 15 -6.33 13.03 -2.28
N ILE A 16 -7.06 12.00 -2.72
CA ILE A 16 -8.45 11.77 -2.33
C ILE A 16 -8.51 11.32 -0.87
N ASP A 17 -7.66 10.38 -0.45
CA ASP A 17 -7.63 9.89 0.92
C ASP A 17 -7.28 11.00 1.93
N ALA A 18 -6.35 11.89 1.57
CA ALA A 18 -5.99 13.06 2.39
C ALA A 18 -7.16 14.03 2.58
N ARG A 19 -8.09 14.12 1.62
CA ARG A 19 -9.26 15.02 1.68
C ARG A 19 -10.48 14.36 2.32
N GLU A 20 -10.79 13.13 1.89
CA GLU A 20 -12.05 12.44 2.21
C GLU A 20 -11.88 11.31 3.22
N ARG A 21 -10.65 10.93 3.57
CA ARG A 21 -10.30 9.76 4.39
C ARG A 21 -10.95 8.46 3.87
N ARG A 22 -11.09 8.36 2.54
CA ARG A 22 -11.68 7.23 1.84
C ARG A 22 -10.84 6.88 0.62
N PHE A 23 -10.28 5.70 0.61
CA PHE A 23 -9.68 5.13 -0.59
C PHE A 23 -10.76 4.42 -1.42
N LEU A 24 -11.07 4.97 -2.61
CA LEU A 24 -12.14 4.42 -3.45
C LEU A 24 -11.78 3.02 -3.97
N ASN A 25 -12.74 2.10 -3.90
CA ASN A 25 -12.56 0.73 -4.37
C ASN A 25 -12.16 0.65 -5.86
N GLY A 26 -12.76 1.50 -6.69
CA GLY A 26 -12.44 1.57 -8.11
C GLY A 26 -10.98 1.99 -8.37
N LEU A 27 -10.48 2.93 -7.57
CA LEU A 27 -9.10 3.39 -7.68
C LEU A 27 -8.09 2.34 -7.20
N ALA A 28 -8.42 1.63 -6.11
CA ALA A 28 -7.62 0.48 -5.66
C ALA A 28 -7.52 -0.59 -6.74
N GLY A 29 -8.64 -0.92 -7.39
CA GLY A 29 -8.67 -1.84 -8.51
C GLY A 29 -7.84 -1.35 -9.70
N ALA A 30 -7.96 -0.08 -10.06
CA ALA A 30 -7.18 0.53 -11.14
C ALA A 30 -5.66 0.48 -10.85
N CYS A 31 -5.26 0.80 -9.59
CA CYS A 31 -3.86 0.68 -9.17
C CYS A 31 -3.35 -0.76 -9.28
N ALA A 32 -4.12 -1.75 -8.80
CA ALA A 32 -3.73 -3.15 -8.87
C ALA A 32 -3.61 -3.66 -10.31
N VAL A 33 -4.57 -3.30 -11.18
CA VAL A 33 -4.53 -3.69 -12.60
C VAL A 33 -3.35 -3.04 -13.32
N THR A 34 -3.08 -1.76 -13.10
CA THR A 34 -1.94 -1.06 -13.73
C THR A 34 -0.60 -1.58 -13.20
N ALA A 35 -0.51 -1.93 -11.91
CA ALA A 35 0.67 -2.58 -11.35
C ALA A 35 0.91 -3.95 -11.99
N LEU A 36 -0.12 -4.79 -12.04
CA LEU A 36 -0.03 -6.12 -12.63
C LEU A 36 0.35 -6.08 -14.11
N ALA A 37 -0.27 -5.17 -14.87
CA ALA A 37 0.07 -4.97 -16.28
C ALA A 37 1.52 -4.51 -16.47
N GLY A 38 2.02 -3.61 -15.60
CA GLY A 38 3.40 -3.16 -15.63
C GLY A 38 4.38 -4.30 -15.37
N VAL A 39 4.17 -5.07 -14.32
CA VAL A 39 5.02 -6.23 -13.98
C VAL A 39 4.97 -7.28 -15.10
N TRP A 40 3.80 -7.54 -15.67
CA TRP A 40 3.67 -8.49 -16.79
C TRP A 40 4.47 -8.05 -18.02
N LEU A 41 4.39 -6.78 -18.38
CA LEU A 41 5.09 -6.25 -19.56
C LEU A 41 6.62 -6.19 -19.35
N ASP A 42 7.07 -5.91 -18.13
CA ASP A 42 8.50 -5.74 -17.83
C ASP A 42 9.20 -7.07 -17.47
N LEU A 43 8.56 -7.92 -16.67
CA LEU A 43 9.17 -9.11 -16.06
C LEU A 43 8.53 -10.44 -16.52
N GLY A 44 7.43 -10.37 -17.25
CA GLY A 44 6.72 -11.54 -17.77
C GLY A 44 5.58 -12.04 -16.87
N LEU A 45 4.77 -12.95 -17.43
CA LEU A 45 3.54 -13.44 -16.80
C LEU A 45 3.79 -14.22 -15.50
N ASN A 46 4.83 -15.05 -15.46
CA ASN A 46 5.10 -15.87 -14.26
C ASN A 46 5.41 -14.98 -13.05
N THR A 47 6.28 -13.99 -13.22
CA THR A 47 6.61 -13.03 -12.16
C THR A 47 5.40 -12.20 -11.74
N ALA A 48 4.55 -11.80 -12.69
CA ALA A 48 3.31 -11.08 -12.39
C ALA A 48 2.35 -11.93 -11.54
N LEU A 49 2.24 -13.22 -11.83
CA LEU A 49 1.41 -14.15 -11.04
C LEU A 49 1.99 -14.37 -9.64
N ASP A 50 3.32 -14.48 -9.51
CA ASP A 50 3.99 -14.62 -8.20
C ASP A 50 3.77 -13.38 -7.34
N HIS A 51 3.93 -12.17 -7.90
CA HIS A 51 3.67 -10.92 -7.21
C HIS A 51 2.20 -10.80 -6.80
N ALA A 52 1.27 -11.12 -7.69
CA ALA A 52 -0.16 -11.12 -7.37
C ALA A 52 -0.50 -12.13 -6.27
N GLY A 53 0.09 -13.32 -6.30
CA GLY A 53 -0.09 -14.34 -5.27
C GLY A 53 0.39 -13.87 -3.90
N LEU A 54 1.59 -13.30 -3.83
CA LEU A 54 2.14 -12.72 -2.59
C LEU A 54 1.30 -11.55 -2.09
N ALA A 55 0.86 -10.65 -2.98
CA ALA A 55 0.00 -9.53 -2.62
C ALA A 55 -1.33 -10.01 -2.02
N VAL A 56 -1.95 -11.06 -2.57
CA VAL A 56 -3.16 -11.67 -2.02
C VAL A 56 -2.91 -12.27 -0.63
N ILE A 57 -1.80 -12.96 -0.43
CA ILE A 57 -1.45 -13.53 0.88
C ILE A 57 -1.30 -12.41 1.92
N VAL A 58 -0.56 -11.35 1.61
CA VAL A 58 -0.39 -10.20 2.49
C VAL A 58 -1.73 -9.52 2.78
N TYR A 59 -2.56 -9.32 1.76
CA TYR A 59 -3.90 -8.76 1.92
C TYR A 59 -4.76 -9.58 2.86
N LEU A 60 -4.85 -10.90 2.65
CA LEU A 60 -5.62 -11.80 3.51
C LEU A 60 -5.09 -11.81 4.95
N ALA A 61 -3.77 -11.83 5.14
CA ALA A 61 -3.17 -11.79 6.46
C ALA A 61 -3.55 -10.51 7.22
N LEU A 62 -3.53 -9.35 6.55
CA LEU A 62 -3.91 -8.08 7.15
C LEU A 62 -5.41 -8.00 7.45
N VAL A 63 -6.27 -8.46 6.53
CA VAL A 63 -7.73 -8.52 6.75
C VAL A 63 -8.07 -9.43 7.94
N LEU A 64 -7.41 -10.58 8.05
CA LEU A 64 -7.59 -11.49 9.19
C LEU A 64 -7.12 -10.84 10.50
N THR A 65 -5.94 -10.21 10.49
CA THR A 65 -5.40 -9.51 11.66
C THR A 65 -6.34 -8.38 12.10
N GLU A 66 -6.82 -7.56 11.16
CA GLU A 66 -7.77 -6.48 11.44
C GLU A 66 -9.10 -7.02 11.97
N SER A 67 -9.63 -8.10 11.39
CA SER A 67 -10.89 -8.71 11.86
C SER A 67 -10.75 -9.28 13.27
N LEU A 68 -9.62 -9.90 13.57
CA LEU A 68 -9.31 -10.41 14.90
C LEU A 68 -9.13 -9.28 15.92
N TRP A 69 -8.42 -8.21 15.53
CA TRP A 69 -8.23 -7.02 16.36
C TRP A 69 -9.58 -6.36 16.72
N ARG A 70 -10.47 -6.20 15.74
CA ARG A 70 -11.82 -5.65 15.97
C ARG A 70 -12.64 -6.51 16.95
N ARG A 71 -12.51 -7.84 16.86
CA ARG A 71 -13.19 -8.74 17.79
C ARG A 71 -12.65 -8.65 19.22
N LEU A 72 -11.32 -8.49 19.38
CA LEU A 72 -10.67 -8.46 20.69
C LEU A 72 -10.75 -7.09 21.36
N ARG A 73 -10.60 -6.01 20.60
CA ARG A 73 -10.49 -4.64 21.15
C ARG A 73 -11.71 -3.78 20.93
N HIS A 74 -12.69 -4.23 20.14
CA HIS A 74 -13.90 -3.46 19.74
C HIS A 74 -13.57 -2.07 19.15
N ALA A 75 -12.38 -1.91 18.60
CA ALA A 75 -11.88 -0.68 18.01
C ALA A 75 -11.26 -0.96 16.64
N PRO A 76 -11.38 -0.04 15.66
CA PRO A 76 -10.70 -0.18 14.39
C PRO A 76 -9.18 -0.07 14.60
N GLY A 77 -8.41 -0.96 13.98
CA GLY A 77 -6.95 -0.93 13.97
C GLY A 77 -6.44 -0.22 12.72
N ILE A 78 -6.28 -0.97 11.63
CA ILE A 78 -5.78 -0.46 10.36
C ILE A 78 -6.95 -0.05 9.46
N GLY A 79 -6.82 1.07 8.76
CA GLY A 79 -7.83 1.50 7.79
C GLY A 79 -7.93 0.55 6.60
N MET A 80 -9.16 0.15 6.21
CA MET A 80 -9.35 -0.71 5.02
C MET A 80 -8.83 -0.06 3.73
N GLY A 81 -8.74 1.27 3.69
CA GLY A 81 -8.12 2.01 2.59
C GLY A 81 -6.62 1.71 2.48
N ASP A 82 -5.92 1.73 3.61
CA ASP A 82 -4.49 1.46 3.69
C ASP A 82 -4.16 0.02 3.27
N VAL A 83 -5.00 -0.95 3.69
CA VAL A 83 -4.85 -2.36 3.30
C VAL A 83 -4.99 -2.55 1.79
N LYS A 84 -5.93 -1.85 1.14
CA LYS A 84 -6.11 -1.89 -0.31
C LYS A 84 -4.98 -1.22 -1.07
N ALA A 85 -4.49 -0.09 -0.57
CA ALA A 85 -3.34 0.59 -1.14
C ALA A 85 -2.09 -0.28 -1.06
N LEU A 86 -1.85 -0.91 0.11
CA LEU A 86 -0.74 -1.84 0.27
C LEU A 86 -0.85 -3.05 -0.67
N PHE A 87 -2.05 -3.58 -0.90
CA PHE A 87 -2.27 -4.64 -1.89
C PHE A 87 -1.77 -4.22 -3.28
N ALA A 88 -2.12 -3.01 -3.72
CA ALA A 88 -1.67 -2.48 -5.01
C ALA A 88 -0.13 -2.29 -5.07
N LEU A 89 0.49 -1.82 -3.98
CA LEU A 89 1.95 -1.68 -3.89
C LEU A 89 2.65 -3.05 -3.90
N CYS A 90 2.14 -4.04 -3.15
CA CYS A 90 2.67 -5.40 -3.15
C CYS A 90 2.48 -6.12 -4.49
N THR A 91 1.50 -5.71 -5.32
CA THR A 91 1.35 -6.25 -6.67
C THR A 91 2.48 -5.75 -7.58
N LEU A 92 2.97 -4.54 -7.38
CA LEU A 92 4.10 -3.98 -8.13
C LEU A 92 5.43 -4.59 -7.65
N ASP A 93 5.73 -4.45 -6.36
CA ASP A 93 6.88 -5.06 -5.68
C ASP A 93 6.47 -5.55 -4.28
N PRO A 94 6.37 -6.88 -4.07
CA PRO A 94 5.95 -7.44 -2.79
C PRO A 94 6.88 -7.10 -1.63
N LEU A 95 8.19 -7.16 -1.84
CA LEU A 95 9.17 -6.88 -0.79
C LEU A 95 9.23 -5.40 -0.46
N GLY A 96 9.33 -4.56 -1.49
CA GLY A 96 9.30 -3.10 -1.35
C GLY A 96 8.02 -2.63 -0.66
N GLY A 97 6.86 -3.21 -1.00
CA GLY A 97 5.58 -2.91 -0.38
C GLY A 97 5.53 -3.23 1.11
N ILE A 98 6.03 -4.40 1.52
CA ILE A 98 6.07 -4.82 2.94
C ILE A 98 7.03 -3.93 3.74
N VAL A 99 8.23 -3.66 3.20
CA VAL A 99 9.23 -2.81 3.84
C VAL A 99 8.71 -1.38 3.97
N ALA A 100 8.12 -0.83 2.90
CA ALA A 100 7.50 0.50 2.92
C ALA A 100 6.40 0.60 3.98
N PHE A 101 5.57 -0.43 4.11
CA PHE A 101 4.51 -0.48 5.12
C PHE A 101 5.07 -0.49 6.55
N ALA A 102 6.09 -1.31 6.83
CA ALA A 102 6.73 -1.35 8.14
C ALA A 102 7.36 0.00 8.52
N VAL A 103 8.08 0.63 7.58
CA VAL A 103 8.69 1.95 7.79
C VAL A 103 7.62 3.03 7.95
N ALA A 104 6.56 3.00 7.14
CA ALA A 104 5.45 3.96 7.24
C ALA A 104 4.74 3.87 8.60
N LEU A 105 4.54 2.66 9.13
CA LEU A 105 3.98 2.47 10.47
C LEU A 105 4.89 3.05 11.57
N LEU A 106 6.21 2.88 11.46
CA LEU A 106 7.16 3.47 12.39
C LEU A 106 7.12 4.99 12.35
N VAL A 107 7.15 5.58 11.15
CA VAL A 107 7.09 7.04 10.97
C VAL A 107 5.75 7.58 11.49
N LEU A 108 4.64 6.88 11.23
CA LEU A 108 3.32 7.25 11.73
C LEU A 108 3.29 7.21 13.27
N ALA A 109 3.83 6.15 13.89
CA ALA A 109 3.89 6.02 15.34
C ALA A 109 4.69 7.16 15.97
N LEU A 110 5.85 7.49 15.40
CA LEU A 110 6.66 8.63 15.85
C LEU A 110 5.91 9.96 15.67
N SER A 111 5.28 10.17 14.52
CA SER A 111 4.48 11.38 14.25
C SER A 111 3.33 11.55 15.23
N CYS A 112 2.63 10.46 15.58
CA CYS A 112 1.56 10.48 16.58
C CYS A 112 2.08 10.85 17.98
N LEU A 113 3.28 10.40 18.36
CA LEU A 113 3.91 10.77 19.62
C LEU A 113 4.22 12.27 19.70
N PHE A 114 4.73 12.85 18.61
CA PHE A 114 5.07 14.28 18.56
C PHE A 114 3.85 15.19 18.46
N THR A 115 2.85 14.82 17.66
CA THR A 115 1.68 15.66 17.42
C THR A 115 0.55 15.46 18.43
N LYS A 116 0.66 14.45 19.33
CA LYS A 116 -0.40 14.06 20.27
C LYS A 116 -1.75 13.78 19.58
N SER A 117 -1.75 13.55 18.27
CA SER A 117 -2.97 13.28 17.51
C SER A 117 -3.30 11.79 17.58
N ARG A 118 -4.61 11.48 17.72
CA ARG A 118 -5.07 10.09 17.91
C ARG A 118 -5.18 9.29 16.62
N SER A 119 -5.15 9.94 15.45
CA SER A 119 -5.20 9.26 14.15
C SER A 119 -4.66 10.15 13.03
N LEU A 120 -3.66 9.68 12.33
CA LEU A 120 -3.15 10.26 11.09
C LEU A 120 -3.38 9.27 9.95
N PRO A 121 -3.65 9.74 8.72
CA PRO A 121 -3.76 8.86 7.56
C PRO A 121 -2.38 8.24 7.25
N LEU A 122 -2.34 6.94 6.97
CA LEU A 122 -1.11 6.20 6.68
C LEU A 122 -0.62 6.41 5.24
N LEU A 123 -1.54 6.53 4.29
CA LEU A 123 -1.23 6.62 2.86
C LEU A 123 -0.22 7.72 2.48
N PRO A 124 -0.31 8.95 3.02
CA PRO A 124 0.65 10.01 2.73
C PRO A 124 2.09 9.69 3.14
N PHE A 125 2.28 8.77 4.08
CA PHE A 125 3.60 8.29 4.49
C PHE A 125 4.03 7.07 3.68
N LEU A 126 3.10 6.15 3.42
CA LEU A 126 3.35 4.88 2.75
C LEU A 126 3.85 5.08 1.31
N VAL A 127 3.16 5.92 0.53
CA VAL A 127 3.44 6.08 -0.91
C VAL A 127 4.80 6.75 -1.17
N PRO A 128 5.21 7.85 -0.49
CA PRO A 128 6.54 8.42 -0.66
C PRO A 128 7.66 7.47 -0.23
N ILE A 129 7.47 6.71 0.85
CA ILE A 129 8.47 5.74 1.32
C ILE A 129 8.64 4.64 0.28
N PHE A 130 7.55 4.10 -0.27
CA PHE A 130 7.61 3.10 -1.32
C PHE A 130 8.30 3.66 -2.58
N ALA A 131 8.01 4.89 -2.98
CA ALA A 131 8.68 5.54 -4.11
C ALA A 131 10.20 5.65 -3.91
N ILE A 132 10.65 5.97 -2.70
CA ILE A 132 12.08 6.03 -2.37
C ILE A 132 12.71 4.63 -2.48
N ILE A 133 12.04 3.59 -1.96
CA ILE A 133 12.53 2.20 -2.02
C ILE A 133 12.67 1.75 -3.48
N GLU A 134 11.68 2.02 -4.32
CA GLU A 134 11.72 1.72 -5.75
C GLU A 134 12.87 2.47 -6.47
N CYS A 135 13.08 3.74 -6.16
CA CYS A 135 14.18 4.52 -6.73
C CYS A 135 15.54 3.95 -6.32
N VAL A 136 15.73 3.58 -5.07
CA VAL A 136 16.99 2.99 -4.58
C VAL A 136 17.19 1.58 -5.14
N GLY A 137 16.15 0.75 -5.17
CA GLY A 137 16.20 -0.61 -5.72
C GLY A 137 16.51 -0.64 -7.23
N SER A 138 16.09 0.39 -7.98
CA SER A 138 16.39 0.48 -9.42
C SER A 138 17.80 0.97 -9.76
N THR A 139 18.57 1.44 -8.77
CA THR A 139 19.95 1.93 -8.94
C THR A 139 21.01 0.91 -8.53
N VAL A 140 20.63 -0.20 -7.95
CA VAL A 140 21.49 -1.34 -7.58
C VAL A 140 21.30 -2.49 -8.56
#